data_6762bde37b76c742cdada67e21725573
#
_entry.id   6762bde37b76c742cdada67e21725573
#
_cell.length_a   1.000
_cell.length_b   1.000
_cell.length_c   1.000
_cell.angle_alpha   90.00
_cell.angle_beta   90.00
_cell.angle_gamma   90.00
#
_symmetry.space_group_name_H-M   'P 1'
#
loop_
_entity.id
_entity.type
_entity.pdbx_description
1 polymer ?
#
loop_
_entity_poly.entity_id
_entity_poly.type
_entity_poly.pdbx_seq_one_letter_code
_entity_poly.pdbx_strand_id
1 'polypeptide(L)'
;PLLAHAIAKNFYLNTQTMTVSQEKQTGTDWVLFSDLQKNGQLEDYKQKIMHKWSIKDYNDANYPSAKQFFESFMKFEPATMNNFEAGLLELKNRAVKENVSYIETQLSTIPCAIPTNDLAQYNTQLRKLVANKNEKAVMQALDSLYTIFIQKYAKKYATDFNTNFVGKMHTALKIDDKQFTMRYQNFVLRFMEPVDLFKNLVVAFISADSSPLMAGVNIVSPEDGETSMKDYELHMLMFKYCHSRFPKVKYTLHAGELTLGLVRPEELTWHINAAVYTAGA
;
A
#
# COMPACT_ATOMS: atom_id res chain seq x y z
N PRO A 1 -5.93 -1.21 19.02
CA PRO A 1 -7.13 -1.50 18.23
C PRO A 1 -7.08 -2.88 17.58
N LEU A 2 -6.04 -3.21 16.76
CA LEU A 2 -5.96 -4.50 16.04
C LEU A 2 -6.04 -5.72 16.97
N LEU A 3 -5.30 -5.71 18.06
CA LEU A 3 -5.34 -6.78 19.06
C LEU A 3 -6.74 -6.89 19.69
N ALA A 4 -7.35 -5.76 20.05
CA ALA A 4 -8.69 -5.75 20.61
C ALA A 4 -9.72 -6.33 19.62
N HIS A 5 -9.57 -6.02 18.32
CA HIS A 5 -10.40 -6.60 17.27
C HIS A 5 -10.21 -8.11 17.14
N ALA A 6 -8.95 -8.58 17.09
CA ALA A 6 -8.64 -10.00 17.00
C ALA A 6 -9.21 -10.81 18.18
N ILE A 7 -9.15 -10.24 19.39
CA ILE A 7 -9.77 -10.81 20.60
C ILE A 7 -11.29 -10.83 20.47
N ALA A 8 -11.92 -9.70 20.11
CA ALA A 8 -13.37 -9.57 20.00
C ALA A 8 -13.97 -10.50 18.93
N LYS A 9 -13.24 -10.75 17.83
CA LYS A 9 -13.61 -11.68 16.76
C LYS A 9 -13.17 -13.12 17.04
N ASN A 10 -12.47 -13.34 18.14
CA ASN A 10 -11.97 -14.64 18.56
C ASN A 10 -11.13 -15.34 17.50
N PHE A 11 -10.19 -14.61 16.90
CA PHE A 11 -9.26 -15.13 15.93
C PHE A 11 -8.23 -16.06 16.58
N TYR A 12 -7.44 -16.72 15.76
CA TYR A 12 -6.35 -17.58 16.20
C TYR A 12 -5.03 -16.81 16.23
N LEU A 13 -4.19 -17.14 17.20
CA LEU A 13 -2.82 -16.64 17.32
C LEU A 13 -1.85 -17.81 17.19
N ASN A 14 -0.85 -17.68 16.32
CA ASN A 14 0.30 -18.57 16.36
C ASN A 14 1.22 -18.18 17.51
N THR A 15 1.43 -19.07 18.47
CA THR A 15 2.18 -18.80 19.71
C THR A 15 3.68 -18.67 19.53
N GLN A 16 4.23 -19.04 18.37
CA GLN A 16 5.65 -18.92 18.04
C GLN A 16 5.94 -17.65 17.23
N THR A 17 5.15 -17.43 16.19
CA THR A 17 5.38 -16.33 15.23
C THR A 17 4.63 -15.05 15.59
N MET A 18 3.65 -15.11 16.49
CA MET A 18 2.69 -14.04 16.80
C MET A 18 1.86 -13.61 15.57
N THR A 19 1.64 -14.49 14.62
CA THR A 19 0.79 -14.25 13.45
C THR A 19 -0.67 -14.54 13.80
N VAL A 20 -1.57 -13.66 13.33
CA VAL A 20 -3.03 -13.85 13.49
C VAL A 20 -3.60 -14.61 12.31
N SER A 21 -4.63 -15.40 12.54
CA SER A 21 -5.47 -15.99 11.50
C SER A 21 -6.94 -15.86 11.88
N GLN A 22 -7.80 -15.59 10.88
CA GLN A 22 -9.26 -15.58 11.08
C GLN A 22 -9.81 -17.00 11.19
N GLU A 23 -9.15 -17.97 10.58
CA GLU A 23 -9.54 -19.37 10.56
C GLU A 23 -8.49 -20.23 11.26
N LYS A 24 -8.94 -21.41 11.74
CA LYS A 24 -8.05 -22.40 12.33
C LYS A 24 -7.05 -22.91 11.30
N GLN A 25 -5.78 -22.79 11.63
CA GLN A 25 -4.69 -23.34 10.82
C GLN A 25 -4.25 -24.72 11.33
N THR A 26 -3.53 -25.45 10.51
CA THR A 26 -2.93 -26.74 10.88
C THR A 26 -1.74 -26.52 11.84
N GLY A 27 -1.59 -27.42 12.82
CA GLY A 27 -0.50 -27.41 13.79
C GLY A 27 -0.95 -27.07 15.21
N THR A 28 -0.09 -27.38 16.16
CA THR A 28 -0.35 -27.24 17.61
C THR A 28 -0.12 -25.84 18.16
N ASP A 29 0.58 -24.97 17.38
CA ASP A 29 0.96 -23.64 17.81
C ASP A 29 -0.15 -22.59 17.65
N TRP A 30 -1.30 -22.97 17.09
CA TRP A 30 -2.43 -22.07 16.90
C TRP A 30 -3.45 -22.21 18.01
N VAL A 31 -3.66 -21.12 18.74
CA VAL A 31 -4.60 -21.03 19.87
C VAL A 31 -5.62 -19.92 19.64
N LEU A 32 -6.83 -20.09 20.18
CA LEU A 32 -7.85 -19.03 20.16
C LEU A 32 -7.48 -17.93 21.15
N PHE A 33 -7.73 -16.69 20.81
CA PHE A 33 -7.58 -15.57 21.74
C PHE A 33 -8.47 -15.72 22.98
N SER A 34 -9.68 -16.30 22.84
CA SER A 34 -10.55 -16.60 23.96
C SER A 34 -9.96 -17.61 24.94
N ASP A 35 -9.20 -18.58 24.44
CA ASP A 35 -8.58 -19.57 25.32
C ASP A 35 -7.40 -18.98 26.10
N LEU A 36 -6.59 -18.11 25.44
CA LEU A 36 -5.57 -17.35 26.14
C LEU A 36 -6.14 -16.46 27.25
N GLN A 37 -7.31 -15.86 26.99
CA GLN A 37 -8.00 -15.03 27.99
C GLN A 37 -8.53 -15.87 29.16
N LYS A 38 -9.20 -17.00 28.89
CA LYS A 38 -9.72 -17.91 29.93
C LYS A 38 -8.61 -18.48 30.81
N ASN A 39 -7.46 -18.75 30.22
CA ASN A 39 -6.31 -19.35 30.93
C ASN A 39 -5.42 -18.30 31.61
N GLY A 40 -5.78 -17.02 31.58
CA GLY A 40 -5.00 -15.94 32.21
C GLY A 40 -3.68 -15.62 31.50
N GLN A 41 -3.45 -16.14 30.29
CA GLN A 41 -2.20 -16.01 29.53
C GLN A 41 -2.17 -14.79 28.60
N LEU A 42 -3.30 -14.10 28.42
CA LEU A 42 -3.45 -13.05 27.41
C LEU A 42 -2.44 -11.90 27.59
N GLU A 43 -2.15 -11.50 28.82
CA GLU A 43 -1.20 -10.40 29.10
C GLU A 43 0.22 -10.73 28.68
N ASP A 44 0.67 -11.96 28.92
CA ASP A 44 1.99 -12.42 28.51
C ASP A 44 2.12 -12.41 26.96
N TYR A 45 1.06 -12.83 26.28
CA TYR A 45 1.01 -12.79 24.82
C TYR A 45 0.90 -11.37 24.26
N LYS A 46 0.24 -10.44 24.95
CA LYS A 46 0.23 -9.02 24.55
C LYS A 46 1.64 -8.43 24.45
N GLN A 47 2.51 -8.72 25.41
CA GLN A 47 3.90 -8.27 25.38
C GLN A 47 4.65 -8.87 24.17
N LYS A 48 4.54 -10.17 23.95
CA LYS A 48 5.13 -10.86 22.80
C LYS A 48 4.64 -10.31 21.46
N ILE A 49 3.32 -10.06 21.36
CA ILE A 49 2.69 -9.45 20.19
C ILE A 49 3.24 -8.04 19.96
N MET A 50 3.37 -7.20 20.99
CA MET A 50 3.94 -5.85 20.84
C MET A 50 5.36 -5.88 20.28
N HIS A 51 6.20 -6.81 20.73
CA HIS A 51 7.55 -6.97 20.18
C HIS A 51 7.56 -7.43 18.71
N LYS A 52 6.62 -8.27 18.31
CA LYS A 52 6.60 -8.86 16.95
C LYS A 52 5.82 -8.01 15.94
N TRP A 53 4.86 -7.19 16.39
CA TRP A 53 4.03 -6.33 15.52
C TRP A 53 4.55 -4.89 15.42
N SER A 54 5.68 -4.60 16.06
CA SER A 54 6.30 -3.27 16.04
C SER A 54 7.81 -3.38 16.15
N ILE A 55 8.46 -2.23 16.09
CA ILE A 55 9.90 -2.08 16.37
C ILE A 55 10.18 -1.72 17.84
N LYS A 56 9.17 -1.86 18.72
CA LYS A 56 9.33 -1.61 20.14
C LYS A 56 10.39 -2.55 20.73
N ASP A 57 11.32 -1.97 21.47
CA ASP A 57 12.48 -2.68 22.07
C ASP A 57 13.31 -3.48 21.03
N TYR A 58 13.32 -2.98 19.79
CA TYR A 58 14.09 -3.57 18.70
C TYR A 58 15.59 -3.55 19.02
N ASN A 59 16.24 -4.65 18.69
CA ASN A 59 17.69 -4.79 18.77
C ASN A 59 18.21 -5.38 17.46
N ASP A 60 18.98 -4.59 16.70
CA ASP A 60 19.48 -4.95 15.37
C ASP A 60 20.67 -5.94 15.38
N ALA A 61 21.18 -6.31 16.54
CA ALA A 61 22.28 -7.29 16.65
C ALA A 61 21.96 -8.64 16.01
N ASN A 62 20.67 -9.02 15.97
CA ASN A 62 20.23 -10.33 15.49
C ASN A 62 19.25 -10.29 14.31
N TYR A 63 18.72 -9.13 13.98
CA TYR A 63 17.67 -9.03 12.96
C TYR A 63 17.59 -7.62 12.34
N PRO A 64 17.62 -7.47 10.99
CA PRO A 64 17.57 -6.16 10.36
C PRO A 64 16.24 -5.43 10.62
N SER A 65 16.29 -4.12 10.95
CA SER A 65 15.11 -3.29 11.27
C SER A 65 14.09 -3.24 10.13
N ALA A 66 14.55 -3.07 8.90
CA ALA A 66 13.68 -3.07 7.72
C ALA A 66 12.92 -4.40 7.59
N LYS A 67 13.58 -5.53 7.80
CA LYS A 67 12.95 -6.85 7.77
C LYS A 67 11.91 -6.99 8.87
N GLN A 68 12.22 -6.60 10.11
CA GLN A 68 11.25 -6.60 11.23
C GLN A 68 10.03 -5.74 10.89
N PHE A 69 10.24 -4.56 10.34
CA PHE A 69 9.16 -3.65 9.95
C PHE A 69 8.22 -4.29 8.93
N PHE A 70 8.74 -4.74 7.78
CA PHE A 70 7.90 -5.31 6.73
C PHE A 70 7.26 -6.64 7.11
N GLU A 71 7.95 -7.52 7.85
CA GLU A 71 7.36 -8.77 8.32
C GLU A 71 6.25 -8.57 9.38
N SER A 72 6.25 -7.45 10.10
CA SER A 72 5.20 -7.15 11.07
C SER A 72 3.83 -7.04 10.42
N PHE A 73 3.73 -6.47 9.21
CA PHE A 73 2.47 -6.37 8.47
C PHE A 73 1.82 -7.72 8.26
N MET A 74 2.56 -8.72 7.82
CA MET A 74 2.02 -10.07 7.58
C MET A 74 1.52 -10.76 8.86
N LYS A 75 2.02 -10.35 10.03
CA LYS A 75 1.58 -10.92 11.31
C LYS A 75 0.22 -10.41 11.74
N PHE A 76 -0.10 -9.13 11.50
CA PHE A 76 -1.35 -8.52 11.92
C PHE A 76 -2.35 -8.27 10.77
N GLU A 77 -1.93 -8.33 9.51
CA GLU A 77 -2.80 -8.09 8.35
C GLU A 77 -4.12 -8.88 8.41
N PRO A 78 -4.15 -10.19 8.77
CA PRO A 78 -5.39 -10.92 8.88
C PRO A 78 -6.39 -10.33 9.90
N ALA A 79 -5.91 -9.58 10.90
CA ALA A 79 -6.77 -8.86 11.83
C ALA A 79 -7.34 -7.55 11.26
N THR A 80 -6.76 -7.05 10.16
CA THR A 80 -7.23 -5.83 9.48
C THR A 80 -8.14 -6.11 8.30
N MET A 81 -8.04 -7.29 7.72
CA MET A 81 -8.84 -7.70 6.57
C MET A 81 -10.33 -7.60 6.88
N ASN A 82 -11.08 -6.97 5.95
CA ASN A 82 -12.52 -6.75 6.10
C ASN A 82 -12.90 -5.89 7.33
N ASN A 83 -12.01 -5.02 7.80
CA ASN A 83 -12.22 -4.18 8.99
C ASN A 83 -11.83 -2.71 8.76
N PHE A 84 -11.96 -2.22 7.53
CA PHE A 84 -11.63 -0.84 7.18
C PHE A 84 -12.46 0.17 7.96
N GLU A 85 -13.76 -0.11 8.16
CA GLU A 85 -14.68 0.77 8.85
C GLU A 85 -14.21 1.07 10.28
N ALA A 86 -13.87 0.04 11.04
CA ALA A 86 -13.38 0.22 12.40
C ALA A 86 -12.03 0.96 12.43
N GLY A 87 -11.16 0.69 11.45
CA GLY A 87 -9.88 1.39 11.31
C GLY A 87 -10.05 2.89 11.06
N LEU A 88 -10.95 3.27 10.15
CA LEU A 88 -11.22 4.68 9.84
C LEU A 88 -11.87 5.42 11.00
N LEU A 89 -12.80 4.78 11.72
CA LEU A 89 -13.39 5.36 12.92
C LEU A 89 -12.37 5.55 14.04
N GLU A 90 -11.45 4.62 14.23
CA GLU A 90 -10.35 4.76 15.18
C GLU A 90 -9.44 5.92 14.83
N LEU A 91 -9.06 6.07 13.54
CA LEU A 91 -8.27 7.21 13.07
C LEU A 91 -8.98 8.53 13.33
N LYS A 92 -10.28 8.63 12.99
CA LYS A 92 -11.09 9.82 13.26
C LYS A 92 -11.12 10.15 14.76
N ASN A 93 -11.45 9.16 15.60
CA ASN A 93 -11.58 9.36 17.05
C ASN A 93 -10.26 9.84 17.68
N ARG A 94 -9.14 9.26 17.24
CA ARG A 94 -7.81 9.68 17.70
C ARG A 94 -7.47 11.08 17.21
N ALA A 95 -7.70 11.39 15.94
CA ALA A 95 -7.45 12.71 15.36
C ALA A 95 -8.22 13.80 16.14
N VAL A 96 -9.51 13.62 16.34
CA VAL A 96 -10.34 14.57 17.10
C VAL A 96 -9.82 14.73 18.52
N LYS A 97 -9.46 13.64 19.20
CA LYS A 97 -8.89 13.67 20.56
C LYS A 97 -7.55 14.41 20.62
N GLU A 98 -6.76 14.33 19.57
CA GLU A 98 -5.43 14.97 19.43
C GLU A 98 -5.50 16.35 18.80
N ASN A 99 -6.71 16.93 18.60
CA ASN A 99 -6.96 18.22 17.92
C ASN A 99 -6.46 18.27 16.48
N VAL A 100 -6.43 17.15 15.78
CA VAL A 100 -6.14 17.06 14.35
C VAL A 100 -7.45 17.16 13.59
N SER A 101 -7.59 18.16 12.71
CA SER A 101 -8.83 18.45 11.97
C SER A 101 -8.85 17.88 10.55
N TYR A 102 -7.71 17.43 10.02
CA TYR A 102 -7.60 16.89 8.67
C TYR A 102 -6.59 15.74 8.61
N ILE A 103 -6.97 14.66 7.94
CA ILE A 103 -6.08 13.52 7.65
C ILE A 103 -6.21 13.13 6.18
N GLU A 104 -5.09 12.86 5.52
CA GLU A 104 -5.01 12.03 4.33
C GLU A 104 -4.46 10.66 4.72
N THR A 105 -5.22 9.60 4.46
CA THR A 105 -4.80 8.25 4.78
C THR A 105 -4.65 7.40 3.53
N GLN A 106 -3.59 6.61 3.44
CA GLN A 106 -3.49 5.55 2.45
C GLN A 106 -4.52 4.49 2.77
N LEU A 107 -5.43 4.23 1.84
CA LEU A 107 -6.57 3.34 2.10
C LEU A 107 -6.32 1.93 1.54
N SER A 108 -6.15 1.83 0.22
CA SER A 108 -6.03 0.54 -0.44
C SER A 108 -5.47 0.67 -1.86
N THR A 109 -5.01 -0.45 -2.42
CA THR A 109 -4.95 -0.65 -3.87
C THR A 109 -6.36 -0.77 -4.42
N ILE A 110 -6.56 -0.46 -5.71
CA ILE A 110 -7.85 -0.65 -6.38
C ILE A 110 -7.88 -2.05 -6.99
N PRO A 111 -8.81 -2.92 -6.59
CA PRO A 111 -8.98 -4.22 -7.23
C PRO A 111 -9.29 -4.04 -8.74
N CYS A 112 -8.42 -4.54 -9.59
CA CYS A 112 -8.55 -4.41 -11.04
C CYS A 112 -8.24 -5.75 -11.73
N ALA A 113 -9.29 -6.42 -12.22
CA ALA A 113 -9.19 -7.73 -12.84
C ALA A 113 -8.91 -7.68 -14.36
N ILE A 114 -8.38 -6.58 -14.88
CA ILE A 114 -7.93 -6.51 -16.29
C ILE A 114 -6.79 -7.50 -16.48
N PRO A 115 -6.94 -8.51 -17.38
CA PRO A 115 -5.87 -9.48 -17.63
C PRO A 115 -4.72 -8.81 -18.42
N THR A 116 -3.49 -9.18 -18.07
CA THR A 116 -2.26 -8.62 -18.64
C THR A 116 -1.33 -9.67 -19.27
N ASN A 117 -1.72 -10.94 -19.25
CA ASN A 117 -0.89 -12.05 -19.76
C ASN A 117 -0.53 -11.87 -21.25
N ASP A 118 -1.46 -11.35 -22.05
CA ASP A 118 -1.28 -11.02 -23.48
C ASP A 118 -0.39 -9.79 -23.71
N LEU A 119 -0.01 -9.08 -22.64
CA LEU A 119 0.81 -7.87 -22.67
C LEU A 119 2.19 -8.08 -22.03
N ALA A 120 2.55 -9.30 -21.62
CA ALA A 120 3.77 -9.59 -20.87
C ALA A 120 5.05 -9.17 -21.62
N GLN A 121 5.05 -9.18 -22.97
CA GLN A 121 6.17 -8.71 -23.79
C GLN A 121 6.53 -7.23 -23.55
N TYR A 122 5.55 -6.41 -23.12
CA TYR A 122 5.82 -5.00 -22.80
C TYR A 122 6.72 -4.84 -21.57
N ASN A 123 6.74 -5.79 -20.64
CA ASN A 123 7.65 -5.73 -19.48
C ASN A 123 9.11 -5.66 -19.92
N THR A 124 9.52 -6.57 -20.80
CA THR A 124 10.89 -6.59 -21.36
C THR A 124 11.14 -5.39 -22.27
N GLN A 125 10.17 -5.01 -23.09
CA GLN A 125 10.30 -3.86 -23.99
C GLN A 125 10.52 -2.56 -23.20
N LEU A 126 9.71 -2.27 -22.17
CA LEU A 126 9.82 -1.06 -21.35
C LEU A 126 11.17 -0.99 -20.65
N ARG A 127 11.62 -2.09 -20.02
CA ARG A 127 12.94 -2.18 -19.38
C ARG A 127 14.07 -1.89 -20.38
N LYS A 128 13.99 -2.46 -21.58
CA LYS A 128 14.99 -2.20 -22.64
C LYS A 128 15.00 -0.74 -23.09
N LEU A 129 13.84 -0.12 -23.23
CA LEU A 129 13.73 1.29 -23.62
C LEU A 129 14.31 2.23 -22.56
N VAL A 130 14.08 1.95 -21.28
CA VAL A 130 14.68 2.69 -20.17
C VAL A 130 16.20 2.50 -20.15
N ALA A 131 16.70 1.29 -20.26
CA ALA A 131 18.14 1.01 -20.32
C ALA A 131 18.83 1.74 -21.46
N ASN A 132 18.15 1.93 -22.59
CA ASN A 132 18.64 2.71 -23.74
C ASN A 132 18.40 4.23 -23.60
N LYS A 133 17.92 4.71 -22.43
CA LYS A 133 17.60 6.12 -22.18
C LYS A 133 16.66 6.76 -23.22
N ASN A 134 15.76 5.96 -23.79
CA ASN A 134 14.81 6.37 -24.82
C ASN A 134 13.43 6.72 -24.20
N GLU A 135 13.37 7.80 -23.44
CA GLU A 135 12.16 8.26 -22.77
C GLU A 135 10.98 8.42 -23.74
N LYS A 136 11.23 8.98 -24.93
CA LYS A 136 10.18 9.17 -25.94
C LYS A 136 9.50 7.86 -26.32
N ALA A 137 10.28 6.80 -26.54
CA ALA A 137 9.73 5.49 -26.87
C ALA A 137 9.04 4.83 -25.66
N VAL A 138 9.53 5.06 -24.43
CA VAL A 138 8.83 4.66 -23.21
C VAL A 138 7.44 5.29 -23.15
N MET A 139 7.34 6.61 -23.33
CA MET A 139 6.05 7.32 -23.34
C MET A 139 5.08 6.82 -24.40
N GLN A 140 5.57 6.48 -25.61
CA GLN A 140 4.75 5.88 -26.67
C GLN A 140 4.24 4.48 -26.30
N ALA A 141 5.08 3.65 -25.70
CA ALA A 141 4.67 2.33 -25.24
C ALA A 141 3.64 2.40 -24.10
N LEU A 142 3.81 3.33 -23.15
CA LEU A 142 2.84 3.60 -22.10
C LEU A 142 1.51 4.12 -22.67
N ASP A 143 1.53 4.94 -23.72
CA ASP A 143 0.33 5.43 -24.38
C ASP A 143 -0.48 4.30 -25.06
N SER A 144 0.23 3.36 -25.67
CA SER A 144 -0.40 2.16 -26.23
C SER A 144 -1.06 1.30 -25.15
N LEU A 145 -0.36 1.05 -24.04
CA LEU A 145 -0.91 0.31 -22.88
C LEU A 145 -2.09 1.05 -22.23
N TYR A 146 -1.99 2.37 -22.08
CA TYR A 146 -3.08 3.20 -21.57
C TYR A 146 -4.36 3.03 -22.41
N THR A 147 -4.23 3.11 -23.74
CA THR A 147 -5.35 2.93 -24.66
C THR A 147 -5.99 1.54 -24.48
N ILE A 148 -5.18 0.48 -24.37
CA ILE A 148 -5.68 -0.88 -24.10
C ILE A 148 -6.43 -0.94 -22.77
N PHE A 149 -5.90 -0.37 -21.70
CA PHE A 149 -6.54 -0.40 -20.38
C PHE A 149 -7.85 0.37 -20.35
N ILE A 150 -7.93 1.52 -21.06
CA ILE A 150 -9.19 2.26 -21.20
C ILE A 150 -10.24 1.43 -21.94
N GLN A 151 -9.85 0.74 -23.02
CA GLN A 151 -10.74 -0.17 -23.76
C GLN A 151 -11.15 -1.39 -22.91
N LYS A 152 -10.29 -1.87 -22.03
CA LYS A 152 -10.57 -2.95 -21.05
C LYS A 152 -11.24 -2.44 -19.75
N TYR A 153 -11.96 -1.31 -19.82
CA TYR A 153 -12.82 -0.78 -18.75
C TYR A 153 -12.09 -0.29 -17.48
N ALA A 154 -10.87 0.22 -17.58
CA ALA A 154 -10.16 0.78 -16.42
C ALA A 154 -10.99 1.84 -15.67
N LYS A 155 -11.75 2.69 -16.39
CA LYS A 155 -12.66 3.69 -15.79
C LYS A 155 -13.72 3.06 -14.90
N LYS A 156 -14.26 1.90 -15.30
CA LYS A 156 -15.29 1.20 -14.52
C LYS A 156 -14.73 0.76 -13.16
N TYR A 157 -13.54 0.18 -13.12
CA TYR A 157 -12.90 -0.23 -11.84
C TYR A 157 -12.70 0.96 -10.90
N ALA A 158 -12.22 2.09 -11.43
CA ALA A 158 -12.04 3.32 -10.65
C ALA A 158 -13.38 3.85 -10.11
N THR A 159 -14.42 3.89 -10.95
CA THR A 159 -15.76 4.37 -10.56
C THR A 159 -16.40 3.45 -9.52
N ASP A 160 -16.34 2.14 -9.74
CA ASP A 160 -16.89 1.15 -8.81
C ASP A 160 -16.20 1.25 -7.44
N PHE A 161 -14.87 1.41 -7.41
CA PHE A 161 -14.13 1.61 -6.18
C PHE A 161 -14.55 2.91 -5.46
N ASN A 162 -14.56 4.02 -6.17
CA ASN A 162 -14.94 5.32 -5.60
C ASN A 162 -16.35 5.31 -5.02
N THR A 163 -17.31 4.71 -5.74
CA THR A 163 -18.72 4.74 -5.36
C THR A 163 -19.06 3.66 -4.34
N ASN A 164 -18.71 2.40 -4.65
CA ASN A 164 -19.19 1.24 -3.91
C ASN A 164 -18.33 0.88 -2.70
N PHE A 165 -17.07 1.29 -2.67
CA PHE A 165 -16.19 1.06 -1.54
C PHE A 165 -15.98 2.36 -0.76
N VAL A 166 -15.27 3.35 -1.32
CA VAL A 166 -14.89 4.57 -0.59
C VAL A 166 -16.10 5.41 -0.21
N GLY A 167 -16.93 5.77 -1.17
CA GLY A 167 -18.08 6.67 -0.96
C GLY A 167 -19.13 6.09 -0.01
N LYS A 168 -19.48 4.82 -0.17
CA LYS A 168 -20.42 4.15 0.75
C LYS A 168 -19.88 4.10 2.17
N MET A 169 -18.63 3.68 2.34
CA MET A 169 -17.99 3.58 3.66
C MET A 169 -17.87 4.96 4.32
N HIS A 170 -17.33 5.95 3.60
CA HIS A 170 -17.18 7.32 4.09
C HIS A 170 -18.51 7.93 4.60
N THR A 171 -19.57 7.76 3.80
CA THR A 171 -20.90 8.28 4.11
C THR A 171 -21.55 7.53 5.28
N ALA A 172 -21.51 6.19 5.25
CA ALA A 172 -22.12 5.36 6.30
C ALA A 172 -21.50 5.62 7.69
N LEU A 173 -20.20 5.86 7.72
CA LEU A 173 -19.45 6.14 8.94
C LEU A 173 -19.52 7.62 9.37
N LYS A 174 -20.11 8.50 8.56
CA LYS A 174 -20.12 9.95 8.80
C LYS A 174 -18.72 10.47 9.14
N ILE A 175 -17.76 10.16 8.28
CA ILE A 175 -16.35 10.47 8.54
C ILE A 175 -16.13 11.97 8.65
N ASP A 176 -16.63 12.74 7.68
CA ASP A 176 -16.55 14.20 7.73
C ASP A 176 -17.62 14.78 8.64
N ASP A 177 -17.22 15.75 9.46
CA ASP A 177 -18.12 16.56 10.28
C ASP A 177 -17.55 17.98 10.49
N LYS A 178 -18.10 18.75 11.42
CA LYS A 178 -17.65 20.14 11.67
C LYS A 178 -16.24 20.25 12.25
N GLN A 179 -15.71 19.19 12.84
CA GLN A 179 -14.42 19.18 13.53
C GLN A 179 -13.34 18.46 12.73
N PHE A 180 -13.73 17.54 11.81
CA PHE A 180 -12.80 16.63 11.19
C PHE A 180 -13.15 16.34 9.73
N THR A 181 -12.12 16.27 8.88
CA THR A 181 -12.20 15.88 7.47
C THR A 181 -11.16 14.81 7.17
N MET A 182 -11.55 13.78 6.43
CA MET A 182 -10.64 12.74 5.97
C MET A 182 -10.69 12.59 4.45
N ARG A 183 -9.52 12.46 3.84
CA ARG A 183 -9.35 12.13 2.43
C ARG A 183 -8.48 10.90 2.29
N TYR A 184 -8.54 10.26 1.13
CA TYR A 184 -7.91 8.98 0.90
C TYR A 184 -6.88 9.06 -0.20
N GLN A 185 -5.83 8.26 -0.09
CA GLN A 185 -4.88 8.01 -1.15
C GLN A 185 -4.99 6.55 -1.61
N ASN A 186 -5.00 6.35 -2.91
CA ASN A 186 -4.72 5.04 -3.49
C ASN A 186 -3.21 4.82 -3.53
N PHE A 187 -2.80 3.57 -3.61
CA PHE A 187 -1.40 3.25 -3.82
C PHE A 187 -1.21 2.07 -4.76
N VAL A 188 -0.04 1.99 -5.37
CA VAL A 188 0.42 0.87 -6.17
C VAL A 188 1.62 0.20 -5.53
N LEU A 189 1.86 -1.08 -5.84
CA LEU A 189 2.88 -1.90 -5.21
C LEU A 189 4.08 -2.02 -6.15
N ARG A 190 5.24 -1.47 -5.74
CA ARG A 190 6.44 -1.38 -6.61
C ARG A 190 7.12 -2.71 -6.93
N PHE A 191 6.74 -3.78 -6.27
CA PHE A 191 7.26 -5.11 -6.58
C PHE A 191 6.57 -5.81 -7.75
N MET A 192 5.50 -5.22 -8.31
CA MET A 192 4.76 -5.79 -9.44
C MET A 192 5.55 -5.66 -10.75
N GLU A 193 5.27 -6.55 -11.69
CA GLU A 193 5.79 -6.40 -13.06
C GLU A 193 5.29 -5.08 -13.69
N PRO A 194 6.09 -4.43 -14.56
CA PRO A 194 5.81 -3.10 -15.08
C PRO A 194 4.40 -2.90 -15.65
N VAL A 195 3.90 -3.87 -16.42
CA VAL A 195 2.55 -3.77 -17.03
C VAL A 195 1.46 -3.81 -15.97
N ASP A 196 1.60 -4.64 -14.94
CA ASP A 196 0.63 -4.74 -13.85
C ASP A 196 0.67 -3.51 -12.97
N LEU A 197 1.86 -3.00 -12.64
CA LEU A 197 2.00 -1.75 -11.92
C LEU A 197 1.36 -0.61 -12.71
N PHE A 198 1.67 -0.48 -13.99
CA PHE A 198 1.13 0.60 -14.84
C PHE A 198 -0.40 0.53 -14.97
N LYS A 199 -0.96 -0.67 -15.13
CA LYS A 199 -2.42 -0.90 -15.11
C LYS A 199 -3.04 -0.34 -13.83
N ASN A 200 -2.49 -0.72 -12.67
CA ASN A 200 -3.00 -0.27 -11.37
C ASN A 200 -2.82 1.24 -11.18
N LEU A 201 -1.71 1.80 -11.67
CA LEU A 201 -1.44 3.23 -11.61
C LEU A 201 -2.44 4.03 -12.45
N VAL A 202 -2.76 3.58 -13.68
CA VAL A 202 -3.79 4.20 -14.52
C VAL A 202 -5.14 4.22 -13.81
N VAL A 203 -5.55 3.10 -13.21
CA VAL A 203 -6.83 3.02 -12.47
C VAL A 203 -6.81 3.93 -11.24
N ALA A 204 -5.69 4.01 -10.52
CA ALA A 204 -5.52 4.87 -9.35
C ALA A 204 -5.60 6.36 -9.72
N PHE A 205 -4.97 6.79 -10.82
CA PHE A 205 -5.06 8.17 -11.30
C PHE A 205 -6.48 8.52 -11.77
N ILE A 206 -7.17 7.63 -12.48
CA ILE A 206 -8.58 7.83 -12.85
C ILE A 206 -9.46 7.97 -11.60
N SER A 207 -9.23 7.17 -10.59
CA SER A 207 -9.97 7.24 -9.32
C SER A 207 -9.74 8.60 -8.63
N ALA A 208 -8.49 9.04 -8.53
CA ALA A 208 -8.16 10.31 -7.90
C ALA A 208 -8.69 11.54 -8.71
N ASP A 209 -8.68 11.46 -10.03
CA ASP A 209 -9.22 12.54 -10.90
C ASP A 209 -10.75 12.64 -10.80
N SER A 210 -11.45 11.56 -10.52
CA SER A 210 -12.92 11.48 -10.60
C SER A 210 -13.63 11.54 -9.23
N SER A 211 -12.92 11.62 -8.12
CA SER A 211 -13.55 11.64 -6.79
C SER A 211 -12.94 12.69 -5.86
N PRO A 212 -13.73 13.58 -5.26
CA PRO A 212 -13.24 14.56 -4.28
C PRO A 212 -12.81 13.91 -2.96
N LEU A 213 -13.13 12.66 -2.71
CA LEU A 213 -12.66 11.90 -1.55
C LEU A 213 -11.24 11.39 -1.74
N MET A 214 -10.78 11.26 -2.99
CA MET A 214 -9.44 10.76 -3.31
C MET A 214 -8.46 11.92 -3.46
N ALA A 215 -7.60 12.11 -2.46
CA ALA A 215 -6.63 13.21 -2.43
C ALA A 215 -5.44 12.97 -3.38
N GLY A 216 -5.10 11.71 -3.64
CA GLY A 216 -3.97 11.42 -4.50
C GLY A 216 -3.59 9.95 -4.62
N VAL A 217 -2.42 9.73 -5.18
CA VAL A 217 -1.86 8.40 -5.47
C VAL A 217 -0.46 8.27 -4.85
N ASN A 218 -0.11 7.07 -4.40
CA ASN A 218 1.21 6.76 -3.84
C ASN A 218 1.80 5.48 -4.45
N ILE A 219 3.08 5.23 -4.24
CA ILE A 219 3.76 3.97 -4.49
C ILE A 219 4.38 3.46 -3.20
N VAL A 220 4.18 2.19 -2.88
CA VAL A 220 4.58 1.59 -1.60
C VAL A 220 5.26 0.23 -1.81
N SER A 221 5.65 -0.42 -0.73
CA SER A 221 6.43 -1.66 -0.61
C SER A 221 7.94 -1.40 -0.55
N PRO A 222 8.76 -2.39 -0.12
CA PRO A 222 10.20 -2.23 0.06
C PRO A 222 10.87 -1.60 -1.17
N GLU A 223 11.52 -0.45 -0.98
CA GLU A 223 12.20 0.25 -2.06
C GLU A 223 13.48 -0.49 -2.48
N ASP A 224 14.13 -1.16 -1.53
CA ASP A 224 15.32 -2.00 -1.72
C ASP A 224 15.03 -3.37 -2.35
N GLY A 225 13.76 -3.69 -2.62
CA GLY A 225 13.38 -4.95 -3.28
C GLY A 225 13.93 -5.03 -4.71
N GLU A 226 14.29 -6.24 -5.16
CA GLU A 226 14.94 -6.47 -6.46
C GLU A 226 14.16 -5.82 -7.63
N THR A 227 12.86 -6.06 -7.74
CA THR A 227 12.01 -5.46 -8.80
C THR A 227 11.90 -3.94 -8.59
N SER A 228 11.78 -3.49 -7.35
CA SER A 228 11.68 -2.06 -7.02
C SER A 228 12.90 -1.28 -7.49
N MET A 229 14.10 -1.79 -7.17
CA MET A 229 15.37 -1.18 -7.58
C MET A 229 15.55 -1.21 -9.10
N LYS A 230 15.30 -2.37 -9.70
CA LYS A 230 15.45 -2.59 -11.15
C LYS A 230 14.57 -1.68 -11.99
N ASP A 231 13.33 -1.47 -11.56
CA ASP A 231 12.32 -0.75 -12.35
C ASP A 231 12.05 0.68 -11.82
N TYR A 232 12.86 1.19 -10.88
CA TYR A 232 12.60 2.48 -10.22
C TYR A 232 12.48 3.64 -11.22
N GLU A 233 13.43 3.78 -12.15
CA GLU A 233 13.39 4.81 -13.20
C GLU A 233 12.13 4.69 -14.06
N LEU A 234 11.76 3.46 -14.43
CA LEU A 234 10.52 3.19 -15.17
C LEU A 234 9.28 3.59 -14.37
N HIS A 235 9.24 3.30 -13.08
CA HIS A 235 8.14 3.72 -12.21
C HIS A 235 7.97 5.25 -12.21
N MET A 236 9.07 6.00 -12.11
CA MET A 236 9.04 7.47 -12.17
C MET A 236 8.50 7.98 -13.53
N LEU A 237 8.88 7.34 -14.63
CA LEU A 237 8.36 7.66 -15.96
C LEU A 237 6.85 7.32 -16.10
N MET A 238 6.39 6.26 -15.46
CA MET A 238 4.95 5.92 -15.43
C MET A 238 4.15 6.98 -14.66
N PHE A 239 4.64 7.49 -13.53
CA PHE A 239 4.02 8.61 -12.82
C PHE A 239 4.02 9.89 -13.67
N LYS A 240 5.13 10.22 -14.31
CA LYS A 240 5.22 11.34 -15.27
C LYS A 240 4.17 11.21 -16.38
N TYR A 241 4.03 10.03 -16.97
CA TYR A 241 3.02 9.75 -17.99
C TYR A 241 1.60 9.97 -17.44
N CYS A 242 1.27 9.35 -16.32
CA CYS A 242 -0.06 9.49 -15.72
C CYS A 242 -0.37 10.94 -15.36
N HIS A 243 0.59 11.69 -14.79
CA HIS A 243 0.40 13.10 -14.50
C HIS A 243 0.16 13.94 -15.75
N SER A 244 0.82 13.64 -16.87
CA SER A 244 0.54 14.32 -18.14
C SER A 244 -0.89 14.12 -18.65
N ARG A 245 -1.52 13.00 -18.30
CA ARG A 245 -2.93 12.68 -18.63
C ARG A 245 -3.92 13.24 -17.62
N PHE A 246 -3.51 13.35 -16.34
CA PHE A 246 -4.32 13.78 -15.22
C PHE A 246 -3.60 14.88 -14.42
N PRO A 247 -3.43 16.08 -14.98
CA PRO A 247 -2.56 17.11 -14.39
C PRO A 247 -3.07 17.71 -13.06
N LYS A 248 -4.31 17.43 -12.69
CA LYS A 248 -4.90 17.86 -11.42
C LYS A 248 -4.66 16.86 -10.28
N VAL A 249 -4.35 15.60 -10.61
CA VAL A 249 -4.12 14.56 -9.62
C VAL A 249 -2.80 14.83 -8.89
N LYS A 250 -2.87 14.83 -7.58
CA LYS A 250 -1.70 14.90 -6.70
C LYS A 250 -1.19 13.50 -6.42
N TYR A 251 0.10 13.39 -6.16
CA TYR A 251 0.71 12.15 -5.73
C TYR A 251 1.89 12.41 -4.82
N THR A 252 2.04 11.51 -3.88
CA THR A 252 3.19 11.43 -2.98
C THR A 252 3.88 10.11 -3.21
N LEU A 253 5.19 10.08 -3.10
CA LEU A 253 5.96 8.86 -3.36
C LEU A 253 6.76 8.50 -2.12
N HIS A 254 6.70 7.23 -1.71
CA HIS A 254 7.72 6.70 -0.82
C HIS A 254 9.03 6.64 -1.63
N ALA A 255 9.98 7.48 -1.30
CA ALA A 255 11.25 7.59 -2.01
C ALA A 255 12.39 7.92 -1.05
N GLY A 256 13.50 7.20 -1.19
CA GLY A 256 14.66 7.35 -0.32
C GLY A 256 14.57 6.58 1.00
N GLU A 257 13.73 5.54 1.07
CA GLU A 257 13.70 4.57 2.19
C GLU A 257 14.89 3.62 2.13
N LEU A 258 16.04 4.14 1.75
CA LEU A 258 17.26 3.40 1.50
C LEU A 258 18.36 3.83 2.48
N THR A 259 19.19 2.88 2.91
CA THR A 259 20.33 3.15 3.76
C THR A 259 21.49 2.26 3.39
N LEU A 260 22.70 2.63 3.88
CA LEU A 260 23.87 1.77 3.79
C LEU A 260 23.58 0.41 4.45
N GLY A 261 23.96 -0.65 3.77
CA GLY A 261 23.67 -2.02 4.20
C GLY A 261 22.41 -2.65 3.58
N LEU A 262 21.42 -1.83 3.14
CA LEU A 262 20.31 -2.33 2.30
C LEU A 262 20.68 -2.31 0.84
N VAL A 263 21.33 -1.22 0.37
CA VAL A 263 21.71 -1.02 -1.03
C VAL A 263 23.14 -0.52 -1.13
N ARG A 264 23.69 -0.52 -2.35
CA ARG A 264 25.00 0.06 -2.64
C ARG A 264 24.97 1.59 -2.49
N PRO A 265 26.10 2.23 -2.15
CA PRO A 265 26.17 3.70 -1.97
C PRO A 265 25.66 4.50 -3.16
N GLU A 266 25.87 4.02 -4.38
CA GLU A 266 25.45 4.69 -5.60
C GLU A 266 23.92 4.85 -5.68
N GLU A 267 23.17 3.91 -5.14
CA GLU A 267 21.71 3.92 -5.16
C GLU A 267 21.11 4.96 -4.21
N LEU A 268 21.85 5.42 -3.21
CA LEU A 268 21.39 6.42 -2.27
C LEU A 268 21.31 7.84 -2.86
N THR A 269 21.87 8.06 -4.04
CA THR A 269 22.10 9.41 -4.57
C THR A 269 21.02 9.92 -5.51
N TRP A 270 20.12 9.09 -6.04
CA TRP A 270 19.28 9.47 -7.15
C TRP A 270 17.79 9.20 -7.01
N HIS A 271 17.35 8.32 -6.11
CA HIS A 271 15.93 7.94 -5.99
C HIS A 271 15.03 9.14 -5.65
N ILE A 272 15.38 9.92 -4.62
CA ILE A 272 14.63 11.14 -4.25
C ILE A 272 14.67 12.15 -5.41
N ASN A 273 15.82 12.32 -6.05
CA ASN A 273 15.96 13.19 -7.20
C ASN A 273 15.03 12.79 -8.36
N ALA A 274 14.98 11.50 -8.69
CA ALA A 274 14.09 10.99 -9.72
C ALA A 274 12.60 11.14 -9.36
N ALA A 275 12.24 10.95 -8.09
CA ALA A 275 10.87 11.19 -7.63
C ALA A 275 10.45 12.65 -7.82
N VAL A 276 11.33 13.61 -7.51
CA VAL A 276 11.04 15.04 -7.65
C VAL A 276 11.11 15.50 -9.10
N TYR A 277 12.19 15.19 -9.82
CA TYR A 277 12.46 15.80 -11.13
C TYR A 277 12.00 14.97 -12.32
N THR A 278 11.92 13.65 -12.20
CA THR A 278 11.39 12.78 -13.27
C THR A 278 9.90 12.55 -13.09
N ALA A 279 9.46 12.10 -11.94
CA ALA A 279 8.04 11.88 -11.70
C ALA A 279 7.27 13.20 -11.49
N GLY A 280 7.88 14.22 -10.90
CA GLY A 280 7.24 15.51 -10.61
C GLY A 280 6.47 15.53 -9.30
N ALA A 281 6.83 14.68 -8.36
CA ALA A 281 6.18 14.59 -7.05
C ALA A 281 6.45 15.83 -6.16
#